data_8defd985b3a258eb7770d4ec0f83ebbc
#
_entry.id   8defd985b3a258eb7770d4ec0f83ebbc
#
_cell.length_a   1.000
_cell.length_b   1.000
_cell.length_c   1.000
_cell.angle_alpha   90.00
_cell.angle_beta   90.00
_cell.angle_gamma   90.00
#
_symmetry.space_group_name_H-M   'P 1'
#
loop_
_entity.id
_entity.type
_entity.pdbx_description
1 polymer ?
#
loop_
_entity_poly.entity_id
_entity_poly.type
_entity_poly.pdbx_seq_one_letter_code
_entity_poly.pdbx_strand_id
1 'polypeptide(L)'
;MLMHKLLIALLHWFYQFLACEVYHGLLRDVGEKEAENFLEQYYPLIIDFNEEDIKKAAQLRIEHKKRNLSMADCIGFALAKRLGIKFLTGDKEFKDFDNVKFVK
;
A
#
# COMPACT_ATOMS: atom_id res chain seq x y z
N MET A 1 5.59 2.35 -14.71
CA MET A 1 6.78 2.79 -13.99
C MET A 1 6.82 2.18 -12.62
N LEU A 2 8.02 1.94 -12.13
CA LEU A 2 8.19 1.27 -10.84
C LEU A 2 7.53 2.06 -9.69
N MET A 3 7.78 3.36 -9.65
CA MET A 3 7.23 4.21 -8.59
C MET A 3 5.71 4.20 -8.60
N HIS A 4 5.13 4.25 -9.79
CA HIS A 4 3.69 4.19 -9.98
C HIS A 4 3.11 2.89 -9.43
N LYS A 5 3.75 1.76 -9.73
CA LYS A 5 3.29 0.46 -9.26
C LYS A 5 3.40 0.33 -7.74
N LEU A 6 4.46 0.89 -7.16
CA LEU A 6 4.63 0.87 -5.71
C LEU A 6 3.54 1.68 -5.03
N LEU A 7 3.18 2.82 -5.60
CA LEU A 7 2.13 3.65 -5.05
C LEU A 7 0.78 2.93 -5.11
N ILE A 8 0.49 2.26 -6.21
CA ILE A 8 -0.74 1.50 -6.36
C ILE A 8 -0.82 0.40 -5.29
N ALA A 9 0.28 -0.33 -5.08
CA ALA A 9 0.30 -1.38 -4.07
C ALA A 9 0.04 -0.81 -2.68
N LEU A 10 0.57 0.37 -2.39
CA LEU A 10 0.36 1.01 -1.12
C LEU A 10 -1.08 1.47 -0.95
N LEU A 11 -1.71 1.94 -2.04
CA LEU A 11 -3.08 2.41 -2.00
C LEU A 11 -4.11 1.29 -1.87
N HIS A 12 -3.78 0.09 -2.34
CA HIS A 12 -4.75 -1.00 -2.42
C HIS A 12 -5.43 -1.33 -1.11
N TRP A 13 -4.68 -1.51 -0.04
CA TRP A 13 -5.25 -1.95 1.22
C TRP A 13 -5.83 -0.80 2.04
N PHE A 14 -5.48 0.44 1.67
CA PHE A 14 -6.03 1.64 2.29
C PHE A 14 -6.92 2.40 1.32
N TYR A 15 -7.38 1.75 0.25
CA TYR A 15 -7.87 2.53 -0.87
C TYR A 15 -8.93 3.57 -0.50
N GLN A 16 -9.79 3.28 0.46
CA GLN A 16 -10.78 4.27 0.88
C GLN A 16 -10.18 5.37 1.74
N PHE A 17 -9.45 4.99 2.76
CA PHE A 17 -8.85 5.96 3.66
C PHE A 17 -7.72 6.73 3.02
N LEU A 18 -6.81 6.02 2.35
CA LEU A 18 -5.63 6.66 1.78
C LEU A 18 -6.02 7.57 0.62
N ALA A 19 -6.97 7.16 -0.21
CA ALA A 19 -7.43 8.01 -1.29
C ALA A 19 -8.04 9.30 -0.73
N CYS A 20 -8.82 9.20 0.34
CA CYS A 20 -9.38 10.38 1.00
C CYS A 20 -8.28 11.28 1.56
N GLU A 21 -7.29 10.70 2.20
CA GLU A 21 -6.18 11.46 2.78
C GLU A 21 -5.37 12.17 1.71
N VAL A 22 -5.07 11.47 0.62
CA VAL A 22 -4.30 12.07 -0.47
C VAL A 22 -5.10 13.17 -1.14
N TYR A 23 -6.36 12.91 -1.42
CA TYR A 23 -7.23 13.92 -2.04
C TYR A 23 -7.33 15.16 -1.16
N HIS A 24 -7.56 14.96 0.13
CA HIS A 24 -7.65 16.05 1.08
C HIS A 24 -6.34 16.85 1.14
N GLY A 25 -5.22 16.16 1.19
CA GLY A 25 -3.92 16.81 1.21
C GLY A 25 -3.66 17.63 -0.04
N LEU A 26 -4.05 17.10 -1.20
CA LEU A 26 -3.88 17.82 -2.45
C LEU A 26 -4.79 19.04 -2.52
N LEU A 27 -6.03 18.89 -2.05
CA LEU A 27 -6.96 20.03 -1.99
C LEU A 27 -6.38 21.16 -1.14
N ARG A 28 -5.84 20.80 0.02
CA ARG A 28 -5.32 21.77 0.97
C ARG A 28 -4.05 22.45 0.47
N ASP A 29 -3.11 21.66 -0.05
CA ASP A 29 -1.76 22.13 -0.31
C ASP A 29 -1.48 22.51 -1.75
N VAL A 30 -2.19 21.93 -2.71
CA VAL A 30 -1.90 22.14 -4.13
C VAL A 30 -3.08 22.76 -4.88
N GLY A 31 -4.28 22.26 -4.65
CA GLY A 31 -5.47 22.81 -5.27
C GLY A 31 -6.39 21.75 -5.83
N GLU A 32 -7.61 22.21 -6.19
CA GLU A 32 -8.66 21.32 -6.65
C GLU A 32 -8.29 20.58 -7.93
N LYS A 33 -7.63 21.27 -8.85
CA LYS A 33 -7.27 20.67 -10.13
C LYS A 33 -6.37 19.46 -9.96
N GLU A 34 -5.34 19.59 -9.12
CA GLU A 34 -4.44 18.47 -8.89
C GLU A 34 -5.10 17.33 -8.12
N ALA A 35 -5.99 17.68 -7.19
CA ALA A 35 -6.73 16.67 -6.44
C ALA A 35 -7.63 15.87 -7.38
N GLU A 36 -8.34 16.55 -8.30
CA GLU A 36 -9.19 15.88 -9.27
C GLU A 36 -8.38 15.00 -10.22
N ASN A 37 -7.22 15.51 -10.64
CA ASN A 37 -6.33 14.75 -11.52
C ASN A 37 -5.88 13.46 -10.84
N PHE A 38 -5.58 13.53 -9.55
CA PHE A 38 -5.20 12.34 -8.79
C PHE A 38 -6.29 11.29 -8.82
N LEU A 39 -7.52 11.69 -8.48
CA LEU A 39 -8.63 10.73 -8.47
C LEU A 39 -8.88 10.14 -9.84
N GLU A 40 -8.85 11.00 -10.87
CA GLU A 40 -9.13 10.55 -12.23
C GLU A 40 -8.11 9.52 -12.71
N GLN A 41 -6.83 9.74 -12.38
CA GLN A 41 -5.77 8.85 -12.85
C GLN A 41 -5.60 7.61 -12.01
N TYR A 42 -5.76 7.71 -10.71
CA TYR A 42 -5.38 6.62 -9.81
C TYR A 42 -6.52 5.82 -9.22
N TYR A 43 -7.67 6.44 -9.01
CA TYR A 43 -8.79 5.72 -8.43
C TYR A 43 -9.19 4.48 -9.23
N PRO A 44 -9.27 4.54 -10.57
CA PRO A 44 -9.59 3.36 -11.37
C PRO A 44 -8.58 2.23 -11.25
N LEU A 45 -7.36 2.54 -10.78
CA LEU A 45 -6.29 1.55 -10.63
C LEU A 45 -6.24 0.93 -9.26
N ILE A 46 -7.05 1.41 -8.32
CA ILE A 46 -7.07 0.89 -6.97
C ILE A 46 -7.80 -0.45 -6.98
N ILE A 47 -7.11 -1.48 -6.51
CA ILE A 47 -7.64 -2.83 -6.46
C ILE A 47 -7.78 -3.23 -4.99
N ASP A 48 -8.96 -3.72 -4.64
CA ASP A 48 -9.22 -4.17 -3.28
C ASP A 48 -8.40 -5.42 -2.97
N PHE A 49 -8.08 -5.62 -1.69
CA PHE A 49 -7.48 -6.88 -1.28
C PHE A 49 -8.59 -7.94 -1.20
N ASN A 50 -8.20 -9.20 -1.38
CA ASN A 50 -9.15 -10.30 -1.42
C ASN A 50 -8.93 -11.25 -0.23
N GLU A 51 -9.70 -12.32 -0.21
CA GLU A 51 -9.64 -13.30 0.87
C GLU A 51 -8.24 -13.92 1.01
N GLU A 52 -7.60 -14.17 -0.11
CA GLU A 52 -6.25 -14.73 -0.10
C GLU A 52 -5.24 -13.78 0.55
N ASP A 53 -5.38 -12.50 0.30
CA ASP A 53 -4.52 -11.49 0.91
C ASP A 53 -4.69 -11.47 2.43
N ILE A 54 -5.92 -11.61 2.88
CA ILE A 54 -6.22 -11.65 4.31
C ILE A 54 -5.53 -12.84 4.97
N LYS A 55 -5.65 -14.00 4.35
CA LYS A 55 -5.04 -15.22 4.88
C LYS A 55 -3.52 -15.12 4.94
N LYS A 56 -2.91 -14.63 3.86
CA LYS A 56 -1.47 -14.48 3.79
C LYS A 56 -0.96 -13.47 4.80
N ALA A 57 -1.68 -12.37 4.98
CA ALA A 57 -1.29 -11.34 5.93
C ALA A 57 -1.30 -11.90 7.35
N ALA A 58 -2.36 -12.64 7.70
CA ALA A 58 -2.48 -13.23 9.02
C ALA A 58 -1.37 -14.25 9.26
N GLN A 59 -1.09 -15.09 8.27
CA GLN A 59 0.00 -16.07 8.36
C GLN A 59 1.35 -15.40 8.55
N LEU A 60 1.61 -14.35 7.80
CA LEU A 60 2.87 -13.61 7.90
C LEU A 60 3.06 -13.08 9.31
N ARG A 61 2.00 -12.51 9.88
CA ARG A 61 2.08 -11.94 11.20
C ARG A 61 2.34 -13.00 12.27
N ILE A 62 1.76 -14.19 12.11
CA ILE A 62 1.99 -15.29 13.02
C ILE A 62 3.42 -15.82 12.89
N GLU A 63 3.90 -15.99 11.66
CA GLU A 63 5.24 -16.51 11.42
C GLU A 63 6.33 -15.60 11.97
N HIS A 64 6.05 -14.31 12.01
CA HIS A 64 7.02 -13.32 12.48
C HIS A 64 6.52 -12.60 13.73
N LYS A 65 5.92 -13.35 14.63
CA LYS A 65 5.28 -12.76 15.81
C LYS A 65 6.23 -11.99 16.73
N LYS A 66 7.53 -12.27 16.62
CA LYS A 66 8.53 -11.54 17.39
C LYS A 66 8.82 -10.15 16.81
N ARG A 67 8.41 -9.92 15.57
CA ARG A 67 8.52 -8.62 14.95
C ARG A 67 7.22 -7.87 15.21
N ASN A 68 7.32 -6.57 15.23
CA ASN A 68 6.14 -5.73 15.49
C ASN A 68 5.48 -5.33 14.17
N LEU A 69 4.96 -6.32 13.45
CA LEU A 69 4.31 -6.09 12.16
C LEU A 69 2.87 -5.66 12.38
N SER A 70 2.46 -4.56 11.75
CA SER A 70 1.06 -4.15 11.78
C SER A 70 0.28 -5.02 10.80
N MET A 71 -1.00 -5.24 11.10
CA MET A 71 -1.85 -6.00 10.17
C MET A 71 -2.00 -5.28 8.85
N ALA A 72 -2.10 -3.96 8.89
CA ALA A 72 -2.21 -3.13 7.69
C ALA A 72 -1.03 -3.35 6.76
N ASP A 73 0.19 -3.32 7.31
CA ASP A 73 1.38 -3.53 6.51
C ASP A 73 1.47 -4.96 5.99
N CYS A 74 1.02 -5.93 6.78
CA CYS A 74 1.00 -7.31 6.33
C CYS A 74 0.06 -7.49 5.14
N ILE A 75 -1.09 -6.84 5.16
CA ILE A 75 -2.04 -6.88 4.03
C ILE A 75 -1.42 -6.24 2.80
N GLY A 76 -0.77 -5.08 2.98
CA GLY A 76 -0.11 -4.39 1.87
C GLY A 76 0.99 -5.24 1.25
N PHE A 77 1.78 -5.89 2.08
CA PHE A 77 2.84 -6.78 1.61
C PHE A 77 2.26 -7.97 0.84
N ALA A 78 1.23 -8.61 1.39
CA ALA A 78 0.60 -9.76 0.74
C ALA A 78 -0.01 -9.37 -0.60
N LEU A 79 -0.69 -8.23 -0.64
CA LEU A 79 -1.30 -7.73 -1.86
C LEU A 79 -0.24 -7.43 -2.93
N ALA A 80 0.84 -6.76 -2.54
CA ALA A 80 1.92 -6.45 -3.47
C ALA A 80 2.53 -7.71 -4.04
N LYS A 81 2.72 -8.71 -3.20
CA LYS A 81 3.29 -9.99 -3.64
C LYS A 81 2.37 -10.69 -4.62
N ARG A 82 1.07 -10.69 -4.36
CA ARG A 82 0.11 -11.30 -5.28
C ARG A 82 0.11 -10.60 -6.63
N LEU A 83 0.27 -9.29 -6.64
CA LEU A 83 0.27 -8.51 -7.88
C LEU A 83 1.62 -8.51 -8.59
N GLY A 84 2.64 -9.10 -7.98
CA GLY A 84 3.97 -9.15 -8.60
C GLY A 84 4.70 -7.82 -8.60
N ILE A 85 4.39 -6.96 -7.66
CA ILE A 85 5.05 -5.66 -7.52
C ILE A 85 5.68 -5.56 -6.13
N LYS A 86 6.56 -4.58 -5.95
CA LYS A 86 7.24 -4.41 -4.69
C LYS A 86 6.38 -3.64 -3.69
N PHE A 87 6.49 -4.01 -2.43
CA PHE A 87 5.82 -3.31 -1.34
C PHE A 87 6.72 -2.15 -0.89
N LEU A 88 6.19 -0.95 -0.96
CA LEU A 88 6.90 0.25 -0.54
C LEU A 88 6.63 0.50 0.94
N THR A 89 7.67 0.53 1.74
CA THR A 89 7.52 0.72 3.18
C THR A 89 8.71 1.41 3.79
N GLY A 90 8.46 2.19 4.85
CA GLY A 90 9.52 2.75 5.68
C GLY A 90 9.67 2.00 6.99
N ASP A 91 8.94 0.91 7.16
CA ASP A 91 8.99 0.12 8.38
C ASP A 91 10.20 -0.82 8.35
N LYS A 92 11.10 -0.64 9.31
CA LYS A 92 12.33 -1.43 9.40
C LYS A 92 12.05 -2.92 9.53
N GLU A 93 10.89 -3.28 10.06
CA GLU A 93 10.54 -4.69 10.26
C GLU A 93 10.37 -5.45 8.96
N PHE A 94 10.15 -4.73 7.85
CA PHE A 94 10.01 -5.34 6.52
C PHE A 94 11.26 -5.24 5.68
N LYS A 95 12.33 -4.65 6.20
CA LYS A 95 13.50 -4.28 5.41
C LYS A 95 14.17 -5.47 4.73
N ASP A 96 14.22 -6.61 5.40
CA ASP A 96 14.90 -7.81 4.91
C ASP A 96 14.00 -8.77 4.15
N PHE A 97 12.72 -8.46 4.04
CA PHE A 97 11.82 -9.31 3.25
C PHE A 97 12.09 -9.11 1.76
N ASP A 98 11.87 -10.19 0.99
CA ASP A 98 11.91 -10.07 -0.45
C ASP A 98 10.72 -9.22 -0.89
N ASN A 99 10.76 -8.75 -2.12
CA ASN A 99 9.65 -8.01 -2.68
C ASN A 99 9.34 -6.70 -1.95
N VAL A 100 10.35 -6.13 -1.30
CA VAL A 100 10.19 -4.88 -0.55
C VAL A 100 11.11 -3.82 -1.12
N LYS A 101 10.57 -2.60 -1.24
CA LYS A 101 11.36 -1.42 -1.49
C LYS A 101 11.35 -0.59 -0.20
N PHE A 102 12.44 -0.64 0.51
CA PHE A 102 12.55 0.10 1.77
C PHE A 102 12.90 1.54 1.49
N VAL A 103 12.18 2.45 2.11
CA VAL A 103 12.45 3.90 2.02
C VAL A 103 12.49 4.46 3.42
N LYS A 104 13.33 5.43 3.60
CA LYS A 104 13.45 6.10 4.90
C LYS A 104 12.42 7.19 5.03
#